data_74bb30a2c1bfb695a6ff6c3951cf7e10
#
_entry.id   74bb30a2c1bfb695a6ff6c3951cf7e10
#
_cell.length_a   1.000
_cell.length_b   1.000
_cell.length_c   1.000
_cell.angle_alpha   90.00
_cell.angle_beta   90.00
_cell.angle_gamma   90.00
#
_symmetry.space_group_name_H-M   'P 1'
#
loop_
_entity.id
_entity.type
_entity.pdbx_description
1 polymer ?
#
loop_
_entity_poly.entity_id
_entity_poly.type
_entity_poly.pdbx_seq_one_letter_code
_entity_poly.pdbx_strand_id
1 'polypeptide(L)'
;MITNISLFSVYVTDQDAAKKFYVDMLGFVERTDISMGDGFRWVTVGHPSQPNLEVTLMVPGPPLDEEMAEAVRRALAKGSMGGFGLSTDDCQATYEDLSAKGVEFLQPPSERPYGVEAVMRDNSGNWLVLVESRPFSAEGSGPAS
;
A
#
# COMPACT_ATOMS: atom_id res chain seq x y z
N MET A 1 12.40 20.11 16.39
CA MET A 1 12.17 20.34 14.94
C MET A 1 11.82 19.02 14.27
N ILE A 2 10.83 19.04 13.41
CA ILE A 2 10.47 17.85 12.61
C ILE A 2 11.62 17.57 11.65
N THR A 3 11.98 16.30 11.48
CA THR A 3 13.07 15.91 10.59
C THR A 3 12.62 15.10 9.39
N ASN A 4 11.55 14.30 9.53
CA ASN A 4 11.11 13.41 8.44
C ASN A 4 9.79 12.75 8.79
N ILE A 5 9.21 12.07 7.80
CA ILE A 5 8.09 11.16 8.03
C ILE A 5 8.68 9.84 8.50
N SER A 6 8.25 9.35 9.66
CA SER A 6 8.80 8.11 10.22
C SER A 6 7.90 6.91 9.99
N LEU A 7 6.58 7.13 9.97
CA LEU A 7 5.64 6.05 9.73
C LEU A 7 4.31 6.62 9.24
N PHE A 8 3.52 5.76 8.62
CA PHE A 8 2.12 6.05 8.33
C PHE A 8 1.32 4.77 8.49
N SER A 9 0.02 4.91 8.66
CA SER A 9 -0.84 3.78 8.96
C SER A 9 -1.72 3.41 7.78
N VAL A 10 -1.90 2.11 7.59
CA VAL A 10 -2.83 1.55 6.61
C VAL A 10 -3.79 0.66 7.37
N TYR A 11 -5.08 0.82 7.14
CA TYR A 11 -6.06 -0.04 7.77
C TYR A 11 -6.15 -1.36 7.01
N VAL A 12 -6.21 -2.44 7.77
CA VAL A 12 -6.24 -3.80 7.21
C VAL A 12 -7.33 -4.59 7.93
N THR A 13 -7.78 -5.66 7.30
CA THR A 13 -8.81 -6.52 7.87
C THR A 13 -8.22 -7.56 8.82
N ASP A 14 -7.00 -8.01 8.54
CA ASP A 14 -6.33 -9.06 9.32
C ASP A 14 -4.83 -8.77 9.28
N GLN A 15 -4.22 -8.60 10.44
CA GLN A 15 -2.81 -8.20 10.52
C GLN A 15 -1.85 -9.30 10.04
N ASP A 16 -2.15 -10.57 10.32
CA ASP A 16 -1.30 -11.65 9.85
C ASP A 16 -1.32 -11.75 8.33
N ALA A 17 -2.52 -11.72 7.75
CA ALA A 17 -2.66 -11.79 6.30
C ALA A 17 -2.04 -10.58 5.63
N ALA A 18 -2.18 -9.39 6.22
CA ALA A 18 -1.59 -8.18 5.67
C ALA A 18 -0.07 -8.23 5.72
N LYS A 19 0.50 -8.64 6.85
CA LYS A 19 1.95 -8.77 6.96
C LYS A 19 2.47 -9.74 5.90
N LYS A 20 1.80 -10.88 5.74
CA LYS A 20 2.19 -11.86 4.73
C LYS A 20 2.13 -11.27 3.32
N PHE A 21 1.09 -10.51 3.01
CA PHE A 21 0.97 -9.87 1.70
C PHE A 21 2.14 -8.92 1.44
N TYR A 22 2.39 -8.00 2.36
CA TYR A 22 3.44 -6.99 2.15
C TYR A 22 4.83 -7.60 2.13
N VAL A 23 5.09 -8.61 2.93
CA VAL A 23 6.40 -9.27 2.95
C VAL A 23 6.57 -10.20 1.75
N ASP A 24 5.61 -11.11 1.53
CA ASP A 24 5.78 -12.14 0.50
C ASP A 24 5.54 -11.63 -0.90
N MET A 25 4.58 -10.72 -1.08
CA MET A 25 4.26 -10.23 -2.42
C MET A 25 5.06 -9.00 -2.80
N LEU A 26 5.18 -8.03 -1.88
CA LEU A 26 5.79 -6.75 -2.21
C LEU A 26 7.27 -6.64 -1.83
N GLY A 27 7.82 -7.65 -1.15
CA GLY A 27 9.24 -7.65 -0.79
C GLY A 27 9.59 -6.77 0.39
N PHE A 28 8.61 -6.40 1.20
CA PHE A 28 8.85 -5.66 2.43
C PHE A 28 9.40 -6.58 3.50
N VAL A 29 9.91 -6.01 4.59
CA VAL A 29 10.39 -6.78 5.73
C VAL A 29 9.58 -6.40 6.96
N GLU A 30 9.38 -7.37 7.84
CA GLU A 30 8.76 -7.11 9.13
C GLU A 30 9.70 -6.27 9.98
N ARG A 31 9.18 -5.20 10.58
CA ARG A 31 9.94 -4.34 11.47
C ARG A 31 9.56 -4.55 12.92
N THR A 32 8.27 -4.59 13.21
CA THR A 32 7.76 -4.75 14.57
C THR A 32 6.53 -5.64 14.53
N ASP A 33 6.39 -6.50 15.53
CA ASP A 33 5.18 -7.31 15.71
C ASP A 33 5.10 -7.64 17.20
N ILE A 34 4.38 -6.79 17.94
CA ILE A 34 4.32 -6.87 19.39
C ILE A 34 2.87 -6.78 19.85
N SER A 35 2.47 -7.73 20.70
CA SER A 35 1.20 -7.65 21.39
C SER A 35 1.39 -6.75 22.62
N MET A 36 0.59 -5.70 22.71
CA MET A 36 0.77 -4.67 23.72
C MET A 36 -0.27 -4.72 24.84
N GLY A 37 -0.98 -5.83 24.99
CA GLY A 37 -2.02 -5.95 25.98
C GLY A 37 -3.33 -5.35 25.50
N ASP A 38 -4.41 -5.62 26.23
CA ASP A 38 -5.76 -5.12 25.91
C ASP A 38 -6.21 -5.41 24.48
N GLY A 39 -5.65 -6.49 23.89
CA GLY A 39 -6.01 -6.87 22.53
C GLY A 39 -5.35 -6.04 21.45
N PHE A 40 -4.46 -5.09 21.80
CA PHE A 40 -3.78 -4.28 20.82
C PHE A 40 -2.49 -4.96 20.35
N ARG A 41 -2.28 -4.97 19.05
CA ARG A 41 -1.10 -5.55 18.42
C ARG A 41 -0.48 -4.53 17.49
N TRP A 42 0.79 -4.25 17.71
CA TRP A 42 1.55 -3.28 16.91
C TRP A 42 2.32 -4.04 15.83
N VAL A 43 1.96 -3.84 14.58
CA VAL A 43 2.60 -4.53 13.44
C VAL A 43 3.07 -3.49 12.43
N THR A 44 4.35 -3.51 12.10
CA THR A 44 4.88 -2.64 11.07
C THR A 44 5.73 -3.42 10.08
N VAL A 45 5.74 -2.93 8.86
CA VAL A 45 6.59 -3.44 7.78
C VAL A 45 7.28 -2.26 7.14
N GLY A 46 8.34 -2.51 6.39
CA GLY A 46 9.02 -1.45 5.67
C GLY A 46 9.83 -2.02 4.52
N HIS A 47 10.21 -1.16 3.59
CA HIS A 47 11.03 -1.58 2.47
C HIS A 47 12.51 -1.54 2.89
N PRO A 48 13.33 -2.55 2.52
CA PRO A 48 14.74 -2.58 2.90
C PRO A 48 15.52 -1.34 2.48
N SER A 49 15.14 -0.70 1.38
CA SER A 49 15.82 0.51 0.92
C SER A 49 15.43 1.77 1.68
N GLN A 50 14.44 1.68 2.56
CA GLN A 50 13.93 2.82 3.33
C GLN A 50 13.93 2.49 4.82
N PRO A 51 15.10 2.38 5.44
CA PRO A 51 15.19 1.92 6.84
C PRO A 51 14.52 2.86 7.84
N ASN A 52 14.26 4.10 7.46
CA ASN A 52 13.68 5.09 8.37
C ASN A 52 12.18 5.32 8.17
N LEU A 53 11.54 4.52 7.31
CA LEU A 53 10.10 4.67 7.06
C LEU A 53 9.41 3.33 7.28
N GLU A 54 8.33 3.36 8.07
CA GLU A 54 7.56 2.17 8.37
C GLU A 54 6.10 2.36 7.99
N VAL A 55 5.47 1.26 7.63
CA VAL A 55 4.02 1.20 7.40
C VAL A 55 3.42 0.42 8.54
N THR A 56 2.51 1.05 9.29
CA THR A 56 1.81 0.39 10.37
C THR A 56 0.55 -0.26 9.82
N LEU A 57 0.38 -1.54 10.08
CA LEU A 57 -0.79 -2.31 9.65
C LEU A 57 -1.77 -2.36 10.81
N MET A 58 -2.88 -1.61 10.71
CA MET A 58 -3.82 -1.41 11.81
C MET A 58 -5.19 -1.97 11.46
N VAL A 59 -5.81 -2.68 12.40
CA VAL A 59 -7.22 -2.99 12.23
C VAL A 59 -8.03 -1.75 12.66
N PRO A 60 -9.20 -1.50 12.06
CA PRO A 60 -10.02 -0.37 12.47
C PRO A 60 -10.44 -0.47 13.95
N GLY A 61 -10.25 0.60 14.67
CA GLY A 61 -10.53 0.65 16.10
C GLY A 61 -9.99 1.95 16.68
N PRO A 62 -9.93 2.10 18.00
CA PRO A 62 -9.40 3.31 18.63
C PRO A 62 -8.03 3.68 18.03
N PRO A 63 -7.74 4.96 17.82
CA PRO A 63 -8.51 6.14 18.27
C PRO A 63 -9.70 6.54 17.39
N LEU A 64 -10.05 5.74 16.36
CA LEU A 64 -11.28 5.98 15.63
C LEU A 64 -12.46 5.73 16.56
N ASP A 65 -13.51 6.56 16.46
CA ASP A 65 -14.75 6.22 17.17
C ASP A 65 -15.41 5.03 16.45
N GLU A 66 -16.42 4.45 17.08
CA GLU A 66 -17.05 3.24 16.55
C GLU A 66 -17.71 3.47 15.20
N GLU A 67 -18.30 4.63 15.00
CA GLU A 67 -18.92 4.95 13.72
C GLU A 67 -17.92 4.99 12.59
N MET A 68 -16.77 5.63 12.82
CA MET A 68 -15.71 5.70 11.81
C MET A 68 -15.06 4.33 11.60
N ALA A 69 -14.81 3.59 12.68
CA ALA A 69 -14.23 2.26 12.56
C ALA A 69 -15.13 1.36 11.70
N GLU A 70 -16.44 1.44 11.91
CA GLU A 70 -17.38 0.67 11.11
C GLU A 70 -17.38 1.11 9.64
N ALA A 71 -17.31 2.42 9.41
CA ALA A 71 -17.22 2.94 8.04
C ALA A 71 -15.97 2.45 7.34
N VAL A 72 -14.83 2.42 8.04
CA VAL A 72 -13.58 1.92 7.46
C VAL A 72 -13.69 0.43 7.13
N ARG A 73 -14.27 -0.35 8.05
CA ARG A 73 -14.48 -1.78 7.79
C ARG A 73 -15.32 -2.01 6.53
N ARG A 74 -16.39 -1.23 6.37
CA ARG A 74 -17.24 -1.34 5.17
C ARG A 74 -16.49 -0.91 3.91
N ALA A 75 -15.69 0.16 4.01
CA ALA A 75 -14.91 0.66 2.87
C ALA A 75 -13.88 -0.38 2.44
N LEU A 76 -13.21 -1.03 3.38
CA LEU A 76 -12.27 -2.10 3.07
C LEU A 76 -12.98 -3.26 2.37
N ALA A 77 -14.13 -3.67 2.90
CA ALA A 77 -14.87 -4.81 2.35
C ALA A 77 -15.28 -4.60 0.90
N LYS A 78 -15.60 -3.36 0.52
CA LYS A 78 -16.00 -3.08 -0.87
C LYS A 78 -14.86 -2.49 -1.70
N GLY A 79 -13.65 -2.45 -1.15
CA GLY A 79 -12.47 -2.04 -1.90
C GLY A 79 -12.41 -0.55 -2.23
N SER A 80 -13.03 0.29 -1.42
CA SER A 80 -13.03 1.72 -1.66
C SER A 80 -12.06 2.52 -0.77
N MET A 81 -11.21 1.82 -0.01
CA MET A 81 -10.15 2.49 0.75
C MET A 81 -8.91 2.66 -0.10
N GLY A 82 -8.30 3.84 -0.03
CA GLY A 82 -7.03 4.11 -0.67
C GLY A 82 -5.88 3.76 0.25
N GLY A 83 -4.77 3.42 -0.36
CA GLY A 83 -3.53 3.16 0.36
C GLY A 83 -2.47 4.19 -0.02
N PHE A 84 -1.38 3.72 -0.60
CA PHE A 84 -0.24 4.56 -0.89
C PHE A 84 0.41 4.16 -2.20
N GLY A 85 1.41 4.93 -2.62
CA GLY A 85 2.12 4.68 -3.86
C GLY A 85 3.42 3.94 -3.64
N LEU A 86 3.76 3.12 -4.62
CA LEU A 86 4.99 2.33 -4.65
C LEU A 86 5.75 2.67 -5.93
N SER A 87 7.06 2.75 -5.82
CA SER A 87 7.92 2.98 -6.98
C SER A 87 8.47 1.67 -7.48
N THR A 88 8.61 1.56 -8.78
CA THR A 88 9.28 0.44 -9.42
C THR A 88 10.14 0.97 -10.56
N ASP A 89 11.18 0.22 -10.92
CA ASP A 89 12.00 0.56 -12.08
C ASP A 89 11.46 -0.02 -13.39
N ASP A 90 10.46 -0.92 -13.30
CA ASP A 90 9.85 -1.52 -14.48
C ASP A 90 8.41 -1.91 -14.13
N CYS A 91 7.47 -1.05 -14.48
CA CYS A 91 6.07 -1.24 -14.11
C CYS A 91 5.47 -2.48 -14.78
N GLN A 92 5.78 -2.71 -16.05
CA GLN A 92 5.23 -3.85 -16.78
C GLN A 92 5.73 -5.18 -16.20
N ALA A 93 7.03 -5.28 -15.94
CA ALA A 93 7.59 -6.50 -15.37
C ALA A 93 7.04 -6.77 -13.97
N THR A 94 6.93 -5.73 -13.14
CA THR A 94 6.38 -5.86 -11.81
C THR A 94 4.92 -6.29 -11.85
N TYR A 95 4.14 -5.69 -12.75
CA TYR A 95 2.75 -6.05 -12.96
C TYR A 95 2.61 -7.53 -13.33
N GLU A 96 3.44 -8.01 -14.25
CA GLU A 96 3.38 -9.40 -14.67
C GLU A 96 3.76 -10.36 -13.55
N ASP A 97 4.80 -10.01 -12.80
CA ASP A 97 5.25 -10.84 -11.69
C ASP A 97 4.19 -10.92 -10.58
N LEU A 98 3.64 -9.78 -10.19
CA LEU A 98 2.65 -9.75 -9.12
C LEU A 98 1.33 -10.39 -9.55
N SER A 99 0.93 -10.20 -10.81
CA SER A 99 -0.27 -10.85 -11.33
C SER A 99 -0.11 -12.37 -11.30
N ALA A 100 1.06 -12.86 -11.65
CA ALA A 100 1.34 -14.29 -11.62
C ALA A 100 1.28 -14.86 -10.20
N LYS A 101 1.56 -14.03 -9.20
CA LYS A 101 1.46 -14.41 -7.80
C LYS A 101 0.06 -14.27 -7.23
N GLY A 102 -0.88 -13.80 -8.03
CA GLY A 102 -2.27 -13.69 -7.61
C GLY A 102 -2.70 -12.32 -7.11
N VAL A 103 -1.85 -11.31 -7.24
CA VAL A 103 -2.24 -9.94 -6.84
C VAL A 103 -3.26 -9.42 -7.85
N GLU A 104 -4.35 -8.86 -7.33
CA GLU A 104 -5.41 -8.30 -8.15
C GLU A 104 -5.02 -6.89 -8.62
N PHE A 105 -5.12 -6.63 -9.92
CA PHE A 105 -4.90 -5.30 -10.46
C PHE A 105 -6.21 -4.69 -10.92
N LEU A 106 -6.45 -3.45 -10.53
CA LEU A 106 -7.62 -2.68 -10.96
C LEU A 106 -7.35 -2.00 -12.28
N GLN A 107 -6.08 -1.70 -12.56
CA GLN A 107 -5.65 -1.06 -13.78
C GLN A 107 -4.29 -1.62 -14.17
N PRO A 108 -4.15 -2.11 -15.41
CA PRO A 108 -2.83 -2.53 -15.90
C PRO A 108 -1.95 -1.31 -16.16
N PRO A 109 -0.64 -1.52 -16.44
CA PRO A 109 0.24 -0.39 -16.73
C PRO A 109 -0.29 0.50 -17.83
N SER A 110 -0.29 1.80 -17.58
CA SER A 110 -0.80 2.82 -18.50
C SER A 110 0.16 4.00 -18.50
N GLU A 111 0.32 4.61 -19.67
CA GLU A 111 1.15 5.80 -19.80
C GLU A 111 0.48 6.99 -19.12
N ARG A 112 1.28 7.76 -18.40
CA ARG A 112 0.85 8.97 -17.72
C ARG A 112 1.89 10.06 -17.93
N PRO A 113 1.56 11.34 -17.68
CA PRO A 113 2.56 12.41 -17.80
C PRO A 113 3.81 12.20 -16.97
N TYR A 114 3.71 11.46 -15.87
CA TYR A 114 4.78 11.26 -14.90
C TYR A 114 5.44 9.88 -15.02
N GLY A 115 5.00 9.03 -15.93
CA GLY A 115 5.59 7.71 -16.10
C GLY A 115 4.57 6.67 -16.48
N VAL A 116 4.79 5.44 -16.01
CA VAL A 116 3.88 4.32 -16.25
C VAL A 116 3.26 3.93 -14.91
N GLU A 117 1.94 3.83 -14.88
CA GLU A 117 1.20 3.58 -13.64
C GLU A 117 0.31 2.36 -13.76
N ALA A 118 0.28 1.56 -12.70
CA ALA A 118 -0.69 0.50 -12.53
C ALA A 118 -1.34 0.65 -11.16
N VAL A 119 -2.50 0.06 -10.95
CA VAL A 119 -3.20 0.13 -9.67
C VAL A 119 -3.57 -1.28 -9.25
N MET A 120 -3.22 -1.64 -8.02
CA MET A 120 -3.50 -2.97 -7.47
C MET A 120 -4.20 -2.86 -6.12
N ARG A 121 -4.70 -4.01 -5.64
CA ARG A 121 -5.28 -4.10 -4.30
C ARG A 121 -4.36 -4.87 -3.40
N ASP A 122 -4.32 -4.47 -2.12
CA ASP A 122 -3.70 -5.34 -1.12
C ASP A 122 -4.73 -6.39 -0.67
N ASN A 123 -4.35 -7.24 0.27
CA ASN A 123 -5.21 -8.32 0.76
C ASN A 123 -6.46 -7.84 1.49
N SER A 124 -6.47 -6.59 1.93
CA SER A 124 -7.56 -6.04 2.74
C SER A 124 -8.55 -5.22 1.92
N GLY A 125 -8.21 -4.90 0.68
CA GLY A 125 -9.07 -4.10 -0.17
C GLY A 125 -8.58 -2.68 -0.41
N ASN A 126 -7.40 -2.31 0.12
CA ASN A 126 -6.81 -1.01 -0.19
C ASN A 126 -6.27 -1.00 -1.60
N TRP A 127 -6.50 0.09 -2.35
CA TRP A 127 -5.85 0.22 -3.64
C TRP A 127 -4.48 0.89 -3.47
N LEU A 128 -3.50 0.34 -4.17
CA LEU A 128 -2.11 0.81 -4.15
C LEU A 128 -1.72 1.20 -5.57
N VAL A 129 -1.01 2.31 -5.69
CA VAL A 129 -0.56 2.81 -6.98
C VAL A 129 0.89 2.36 -7.19
N LEU A 130 1.18 1.77 -8.35
CA LEU A 130 2.52 1.34 -8.71
C LEU A 130 3.00 2.23 -9.84
N VAL A 131 4.13 2.93 -9.65
CA VAL A 131 4.60 3.92 -10.61
C VAL A 131 6.06 3.67 -10.97
N GLU A 132 6.30 3.62 -12.29
CA GLU A 132 7.64 3.73 -12.86
C GLU A 132 7.79 5.18 -13.28
N SER A 133 8.50 5.95 -12.47
CA SER A 133 8.62 7.39 -12.69
C SER A 133 9.47 7.72 -13.91
N ARG A 134 9.04 8.72 -14.66
CA ARG A 134 9.78 9.28 -15.79
C ARG A 134 9.69 10.78 -15.68
N PRO A 135 10.61 11.52 -16.32
CA PRO A 135 10.50 12.97 -16.32
C PRO A 135 9.14 13.39 -16.87
N PHE A 136 8.51 14.35 -16.20
CA PHE A 136 7.21 14.86 -16.61
C PHE A 136 7.32 15.44 -18.01
N SER A 137 6.36 15.08 -18.87
CA SER A 137 6.31 15.57 -20.25
C SER A 137 4.87 15.88 -20.63
N ALA A 138 4.53 17.15 -20.62
CA ALA A 138 3.21 17.59 -21.03
C ALA A 138 2.96 17.25 -22.51
N GLU A 139 4.01 17.30 -23.32
CA GLU A 139 3.88 17.01 -24.73
C GLU A 139 3.78 15.52 -25.00
N GLY A 140 4.73 14.74 -24.46
CA GLY A 140 4.76 13.31 -24.70
C GLY A 140 3.59 12.57 -24.11
N SER A 141 2.98 13.13 -23.06
CA SER A 141 1.89 12.50 -22.38
C SER A 141 0.57 13.22 -22.58
N GLY A 142 0.58 14.26 -23.39
CA GLY A 142 -0.54 15.17 -23.58
C GLY A 142 -1.91 14.54 -23.41
N PRO A 143 -2.41 13.84 -24.41
CA PRO A 143 -3.77 13.30 -24.34
C PRO A 143 -3.95 12.26 -23.25
N ALA A 144 -2.88 11.61 -22.89
CA ALA A 144 -2.95 10.59 -21.87
C ALA A 144 -3.18 11.19 -20.50
N SER A 145 -2.87 12.43 -20.41
CA SER A 145 -3.07 13.15 -19.16
C SER A 145 -4.54 13.40 -18.96
#